data_466b765120dd9c03ccf72cd1f7176090
#
_entry.id   466b765120dd9c03ccf72cd1f7176090
#
_cell.length_a   1.000
_cell.length_b   1.000
_cell.length_c   1.000
_cell.angle_alpha   90.00
_cell.angle_beta   90.00
_cell.angle_gamma   90.00
#
_symmetry.space_group_name_H-M   'P 1'
#
loop_
_entity.id
_entity.type
_entity.pdbx_description
1 polymer ?
#
loop_
_entity_poly.entity_id
_entity_poly.type
_entity_poly.pdbx_seq_one_letter_code
_entity_poly.pdbx_strand_id
1 'polypeptide(L)'
;ESLCLGSEDVKIYQDVYVGDMMEYKATLTHIGNTSRDCRIEVFKLATPAYRAGKEDYKPGDMVWFDEPVLCTEGNVRLVVKKHLQRGEQPDGAVIDPWRHLDDFPEDE
;
A
#
# COMPACT_ATOMS: atom_id res chain seq x y z
N GLU A 1 -13.85 -2.69 -2.81
CA GLU A 1 -13.43 -2.72 -1.41
C GLU A 1 -12.74 -4.01 -1.06
N SER A 2 -11.66 -3.92 -0.34
CA SER A 2 -10.97 -5.09 0.15
C SER A 2 -10.54 -4.88 1.60
N LEU A 3 -10.46 -6.00 2.32
CA LEU A 3 -9.97 -6.01 3.70
C LEU A 3 -8.60 -6.66 3.73
N CYS A 4 -7.68 -6.06 4.45
CA CYS A 4 -6.38 -6.67 4.68
C CYS A 4 -6.51 -7.70 5.81
N LEU A 5 -6.30 -8.99 5.51
CA LEU A 5 -6.37 -10.05 6.50
C LEU A 5 -5.10 -10.18 7.32
N GLY A 6 -3.99 -9.70 6.77
CA GLY A 6 -2.73 -9.78 7.47
C GLY A 6 -1.56 -9.59 6.54
N SER A 7 -0.38 -9.51 7.11
CA SER A 7 0.86 -9.41 6.37
C SER A 7 1.81 -10.50 6.84
N GLU A 8 2.59 -11.03 5.90
CA GLU A 8 3.60 -12.05 6.16
C GLU A 8 4.94 -11.59 5.62
N ASP A 9 6.01 -12.11 6.20
CA ASP A 9 7.38 -11.83 5.73
C ASP A 9 7.71 -10.34 5.69
N VAL A 10 7.16 -9.57 6.63
CA VAL A 10 7.46 -8.15 6.72
C VAL A 10 8.88 -7.97 7.23
N LYS A 11 9.69 -7.25 6.44
CA LYS A 11 11.06 -6.93 6.79
C LYS A 11 11.23 -5.42 6.78
N ILE A 12 11.88 -4.90 7.81
CA ILE A 12 12.16 -3.47 7.95
C ILE A 12 13.67 -3.30 7.89
N TYR A 13 14.13 -2.57 6.88
CA TYR A 13 15.57 -2.36 6.65
C TYR A 13 16.03 -0.98 7.09
N GLN A 14 15.15 0.01 6.99
CA GLN A 14 15.47 1.40 7.29
C GLN A 14 14.29 2.05 8.00
N ASP A 15 14.59 2.91 8.95
CA ASP A 15 13.55 3.69 9.62
C ASP A 15 13.03 4.78 8.70
N VAL A 16 11.73 5.06 8.84
CA VAL A 16 11.07 6.13 8.10
C VAL A 16 10.64 7.20 9.09
N TYR A 17 10.92 8.44 8.77
CA TYR A 17 10.61 9.58 9.64
C TYR A 17 9.65 10.54 8.96
N VAL A 18 8.97 11.33 9.78
CA VAL A 18 8.09 12.38 9.27
C VAL A 18 8.90 13.33 8.39
N GLY A 19 8.36 13.62 7.21
CA GLY A 19 9.03 14.48 6.24
C GLY A 19 9.80 13.74 5.16
N ASP A 20 10.04 12.44 5.34
CA ASP A 20 10.68 11.62 4.30
C ASP A 20 9.77 11.46 3.09
N MET A 21 10.36 11.55 1.90
CA MET A 21 9.63 11.31 0.65
C MET A 21 9.69 9.83 0.32
N MET A 22 8.54 9.21 0.17
CA MET A 22 8.42 7.76 0.03
C MET A 22 7.76 7.39 -1.30
N GLU A 23 8.10 6.20 -1.79
CA GLU A 23 7.45 5.57 -2.92
C GLU A 23 6.98 4.20 -2.50
N TYR A 24 5.73 3.88 -2.77
CA TYR A 24 5.12 2.60 -2.45
C TYR A 24 4.85 1.84 -3.74
N LYS A 25 5.30 0.60 -3.81
CA LYS A 25 5.02 -0.29 -4.93
C LYS A 25 4.24 -1.48 -4.43
N ALA A 26 3.12 -1.77 -5.10
CA ALA A 26 2.30 -2.94 -4.82
C ALA A 26 2.23 -3.78 -6.07
N THR A 27 2.57 -5.05 -5.95
CA THR A 27 2.56 -5.99 -7.07
C THR A 27 1.64 -7.16 -6.73
N LEU A 28 0.69 -7.46 -7.59
CA LEU A 28 -0.15 -8.63 -7.43
C LEU A 28 0.69 -9.88 -7.66
N THR A 29 0.71 -10.78 -6.69
CA THR A 29 1.45 -12.04 -6.78
C THR A 29 0.53 -13.23 -6.96
N HIS A 30 -0.74 -13.12 -6.50
CA HIS A 30 -1.72 -14.19 -6.64
C HIS A 30 -3.12 -13.60 -6.62
N ILE A 31 -4.00 -14.15 -7.46
CA ILE A 31 -5.40 -13.76 -7.54
C ILE A 31 -6.24 -15.03 -7.31
N GLY A 32 -6.95 -15.05 -6.17
CA GLY A 32 -7.93 -16.10 -5.87
C GLY A 32 -9.34 -15.61 -6.19
N ASN A 33 -10.34 -16.43 -5.88
CA ASN A 33 -11.73 -16.09 -6.13
C ASN A 33 -12.18 -14.87 -5.31
N THR A 34 -11.74 -14.77 -4.07
CA THR A 34 -12.14 -13.71 -3.14
C THR A 34 -10.96 -12.97 -2.57
N SER A 35 -9.74 -13.38 -2.91
CA SER A 35 -8.53 -12.83 -2.31
C SER A 35 -7.55 -12.34 -3.35
N ARG A 36 -6.70 -11.42 -2.93
CA ARG A 36 -5.56 -10.93 -3.71
C ARG A 36 -4.35 -10.95 -2.80
N ASP A 37 -3.27 -11.52 -3.28
CA ASP A 37 -1.99 -11.45 -2.58
C ASP A 37 -1.14 -10.40 -3.28
N CYS A 38 -0.57 -9.51 -2.50
CA CYS A 38 0.25 -8.43 -3.02
C CYS A 38 1.59 -8.41 -2.31
N ARG A 39 2.63 -8.13 -3.07
CA ARG A 39 3.93 -7.78 -2.51
C ARG A 39 4.00 -6.28 -2.42
N ILE A 40 4.31 -5.79 -1.23
CA ILE A 40 4.43 -4.36 -0.96
C ILE A 40 5.90 -4.05 -0.74
N GLU A 41 6.39 -3.03 -1.43
CA GLU A 41 7.74 -2.51 -1.24
C GLU A 41 7.65 -1.02 -0.99
N VAL A 42 8.38 -0.53 0.00
CA VAL A 42 8.38 0.88 0.38
C VAL A 42 9.79 1.41 0.24
N PHE A 43 9.96 2.44 -0.56
CA PHE A 43 11.25 3.04 -0.86
C PHE A 43 11.29 4.47 -0.33
N LYS A 44 12.46 4.86 0.17
CA LYS A 44 12.73 6.24 0.54
C LYS A 44 13.45 6.92 -0.63
N LEU A 45 12.91 8.04 -1.09
CA LEU A 45 13.47 8.80 -2.20
C LEU A 45 14.31 9.97 -1.73
N ALA A 46 13.91 10.61 -0.63
CA ALA A 46 14.57 11.78 -0.10
C ALA A 46 14.27 11.92 1.38
N THR A 47 15.10 12.66 2.07
CA THR A 47 14.93 12.96 3.50
C THR A 47 15.12 14.47 3.71
N PRO A 48 14.50 15.05 4.75
CA PRO A 48 14.72 16.46 5.05
C PRO A 48 16.20 16.76 5.29
N ALA A 49 16.65 17.91 4.79
CA ALA A 49 18.06 18.30 4.85
C ALA A 49 18.59 18.35 6.27
N TYR A 50 17.76 18.80 7.24
CA TYR A 50 18.21 18.85 8.63
C TYR A 50 18.51 17.45 9.19
N ARG A 51 17.76 16.43 8.74
CA ARG A 51 17.94 15.06 9.20
C ARG A 51 19.17 14.42 8.54
N ALA A 52 19.49 14.85 7.33
CA ALA A 52 20.67 14.36 6.63
C ALA A 52 21.98 14.94 7.17
N GLY A 53 21.92 15.76 8.22
CA GLY A 53 23.12 16.37 8.81
C GLY A 53 23.66 17.56 8.03
N LYS A 54 22.86 18.11 7.12
CA LYS A 54 23.26 19.26 6.33
C LYS A 54 23.16 20.51 7.21
N GLU A 55 24.26 21.26 7.33
CA GLU A 55 24.29 22.43 8.21
C GLU A 55 23.64 23.66 7.61
N ASP A 56 23.71 23.80 6.30
CA ASP A 56 23.23 24.97 5.57
C ASP A 56 21.97 24.61 4.80
N TYR A 57 20.83 24.68 5.49
CA TYR A 57 19.54 24.34 4.90
C TYR A 57 18.49 25.37 5.23
N LYS A 58 17.45 25.41 4.39
CA LYS A 58 16.24 26.19 4.62
C LYS A 58 15.08 25.25 4.98
N PRO A 59 14.05 25.73 5.71
CA PRO A 59 12.87 24.92 5.96
C PRO A 59 12.30 24.37 4.65
N GLY A 60 12.04 23.07 4.62
CA GLY A 60 11.53 22.40 3.43
C GLY A 60 12.58 21.85 2.49
N ASP A 61 13.84 22.14 2.70
CA ASP A 61 14.91 21.57 1.88
C ASP A 61 15.00 20.06 2.08
N MET A 62 15.22 19.34 0.97
CA MET A 62 15.32 17.90 0.94
C MET A 62 16.65 17.46 0.34
N VAL A 63 17.15 16.34 0.82
CA VAL A 63 18.29 15.66 0.21
C VAL A 63 17.75 14.42 -0.51
N TRP A 64 17.93 14.36 -1.81
CA TRP A 64 17.46 13.26 -2.65
C TRP A 64 18.55 12.21 -2.78
N PHE A 65 18.16 10.96 -2.64
CA PHE A 65 19.09 9.84 -2.83
C PHE A 65 19.28 9.59 -4.32
N ASP A 66 20.45 9.12 -4.69
CA ASP A 66 20.75 8.79 -6.09
C ASP A 66 19.86 7.67 -6.60
N GLU A 67 19.53 6.73 -5.72
CA GLU A 67 18.62 5.64 -6.02
C GLU A 67 17.64 5.45 -4.86
N PRO A 68 16.40 5.00 -5.15
CA PRO A 68 15.45 4.70 -4.08
C PRO A 68 16.05 3.67 -3.11
N VAL A 69 15.85 3.91 -1.82
CA VAL A 69 16.36 3.03 -0.76
C VAL A 69 15.21 2.19 -0.25
N LEU A 70 15.30 0.87 -0.39
CA LEU A 70 14.28 -0.05 0.12
C LEU A 70 14.27 0.01 1.64
N CYS A 71 13.14 0.42 2.20
CA CYS A 71 12.97 0.55 3.65
C CYS A 71 12.20 -0.61 4.25
N THR A 72 11.18 -1.08 3.54
CA THR A 72 10.28 -2.10 4.05
C THR A 72 9.78 -2.93 2.89
N GLU A 73 9.62 -4.23 3.11
CA GLU A 73 8.93 -5.10 2.16
C GLU A 73 8.11 -6.13 2.91
N GLY A 74 7.08 -6.63 2.27
CA GLY A 74 6.23 -7.64 2.87
C GLY A 74 5.17 -8.12 1.89
N ASN A 75 4.47 -9.17 2.29
CA ASN A 75 3.36 -9.70 1.54
C ASN A 75 2.07 -9.46 2.33
N VAL A 76 1.03 -9.02 1.63
CA VAL A 76 -0.27 -8.78 2.24
C VAL A 76 -1.33 -9.56 1.50
N ARG A 77 -2.31 -10.05 2.23
CA ARG A 77 -3.48 -10.71 1.66
C ARG A 77 -4.68 -9.79 1.82
N LEU A 78 -5.31 -9.47 0.72
CA LEU A 78 -6.52 -8.65 0.67
C LEU A 78 -7.69 -9.55 0.31
N VAL A 79 -8.79 -9.39 1.01
CA VAL A 79 -10.01 -10.16 0.77
C VAL A 79 -11.13 -9.21 0.47
N VAL A 80 -11.90 -9.52 -0.57
CA VAL A 80 -13.10 -8.76 -0.92
C VAL A 80 -14.30 -9.57 -0.46
N LYS A 81 -15.12 -9.00 0.39
CA LYS A 81 -16.36 -9.64 0.84
C LYS A 81 -17.24 -9.94 -0.38
N LYS A 82 -17.91 -11.09 -0.35
CA LYS A 82 -18.67 -11.57 -1.49
C LYS A 82 -19.65 -10.53 -2.05
N HIS A 83 -20.37 -9.85 -1.18
CA HIS A 83 -21.36 -8.86 -1.61
C HIS A 83 -20.74 -7.53 -2.10
N LEU A 84 -19.44 -7.36 -1.95
CA LEU A 84 -18.70 -6.20 -2.45
C LEU A 84 -17.94 -6.50 -3.73
N GLN A 85 -17.91 -7.76 -4.17
CA GLN A 85 -17.21 -8.15 -5.39
C GLN A 85 -18.00 -7.65 -6.60
N ARG A 86 -17.27 -7.30 -7.65
CA ARG A 86 -17.86 -6.78 -8.88
C ARG A 86 -18.06 -7.90 -9.88
N GLY A 87 -19.07 -7.74 -10.74
CA GLY A 87 -19.37 -8.68 -11.80
C GLY A 87 -20.10 -9.92 -11.31
N GLU A 88 -20.08 -10.96 -12.15
CA GLU A 88 -20.79 -12.20 -11.86
C GLU A 88 -20.03 -13.02 -10.81
N GLN A 89 -20.74 -13.44 -9.80
CA GLN A 89 -20.20 -14.25 -8.72
C GLN A 89 -20.39 -15.75 -9.04
N PRO A 90 -19.67 -16.65 -8.34
CA PRO A 90 -19.79 -18.09 -8.59
C PRO A 90 -21.23 -18.62 -8.44
N ASP A 91 -22.08 -17.96 -7.67
CA ASP A 91 -23.48 -18.36 -7.48
C ASP A 91 -24.43 -17.72 -8.49
N GLY A 92 -23.87 -17.02 -9.49
CA GLY A 92 -24.66 -16.37 -10.53
C GLY A 92 -25.14 -14.95 -10.19
N ALA A 93 -24.89 -14.50 -8.98
CA ALA A 93 -25.23 -13.12 -8.62
C ALA A 93 -24.30 -12.13 -9.32
N VAL A 94 -24.82 -10.97 -9.67
CA VAL A 94 -24.05 -9.90 -10.33
C VAL A 94 -24.00 -8.70 -9.43
N ILE A 95 -22.80 -8.19 -9.19
CA ILE A 95 -22.59 -6.98 -8.41
C ILE A 95 -22.16 -5.87 -9.36
N ASP A 96 -22.82 -4.71 -9.23
CA ASP A 96 -22.56 -3.55 -10.09
C ASP A 96 -21.10 -3.10 -9.94
N PRO A 97 -20.30 -3.11 -11.03
CA PRO A 97 -18.91 -2.69 -10.97
C PRO A 97 -18.73 -1.20 -10.66
N TRP A 98 -19.78 -0.40 -10.81
CA TRP A 98 -19.74 1.04 -10.58
C TRP A 98 -20.36 1.47 -9.25
N ARG A 99 -20.64 0.51 -8.38
CA ARG A 99 -21.22 0.81 -7.07
C ARG A 99 -20.22 1.62 -6.23
N HIS A 100 -20.72 2.72 -5.64
CA HIS A 100 -19.92 3.57 -4.78
C HIS A 100 -19.90 3.05 -3.35
N LEU A 101 -18.90 3.49 -2.58
CA LEU A 101 -18.79 3.13 -1.17
C LEU A 101 -20.01 3.51 -0.36
N ASP A 102 -20.62 4.64 -0.70
CA ASP A 102 -21.81 5.13 0.00
C ASP A 102 -23.02 4.20 -0.16
N ASP A 103 -22.98 3.34 -1.17
CA ASP A 103 -24.04 2.37 -1.42
C ASP A 103 -23.89 1.11 -0.58
N PHE A 104 -22.79 0.98 0.15
CA PHE A 104 -22.51 -0.19 0.97
C PHE A 104 -23.13 -0.03 2.35
N PRO A 105 -23.66 -1.14 2.95
CA PRO A 105 -24.16 -1.09 4.31
C PRO A 105 -23.04 -0.68 5.30
N GLU A 106 -23.45 0.02 6.36
CA GLU A 106 -22.48 0.54 7.34
C GLU A 106 -21.77 -0.55 8.16
N ASP A 107 -22.39 -1.72 8.30
CA ASP A 107 -21.85 -2.83 9.08
C ASP A 107 -20.86 -3.70 8.30
N GLU A 108 -20.41 -3.25 7.18
CA GLU A 108 -19.48 -3.95 6.31
C GLU A 108 -18.02 -4.00 6.81
#